data_7052d44f9e6ebb66e002072a6b5e4f5f
#
_entry.id   7052d44f9e6ebb66e002072a6b5e4f5f
#
_cell.length_a   1.000
_cell.length_b   1.000
_cell.length_c   1.000
_cell.angle_alpha   90.00
_cell.angle_beta   90.00
_cell.angle_gamma   90.00
#
_symmetry.space_group_name_H-M   'P 1'
#
loop_
_entity.id
_entity.type
_entity.pdbx_description
1 polymer ?
#
loop_
_entity_poly.entity_id
_entity_poly.type
_entity_poly.pdbx_seq_one_letter_code
_entity_poly.pdbx_strand_id
1 'polypeptide(L)'
;MNLKDKMVSVKTAGLCALLLAGQPAWSGTGKDEVIRHNSVSVMPGAPKVKYSKMIFGQFIEHFDNQVYGGLYDPESKFADEDGFRKDVIEALREIKTPIVRWPGGCFVSTYHWLDGVGKERTPVYDKTWQVEDPNTFGTDEYIKWCRKVGCEPYICTNAGTGTPEEMSDWVEYCNLTIGKYGRMRAANGHPEPYNVTYWSVGNENWGAHELGARTVQEWGPMVRESAKLMRSVTKDAKLFAAATSDKNWTMPLLREAGPYLDYIAIHGYWDPLFHVNNPAPFLKCMMKTDAPEQDIQRTIGILDEAGFGGGKIKIAYDEWNLRNWHHPWHGDLRRGFDLEARRKNDMAS
;
A
#
# COMPACT_ATOMS: atom_id res chain seq x y z
N MET A 1 18.30 -34.35 -22.08
CA MET A 1 19.09 -34.35 -20.84
C MET A 1 18.10 -34.18 -19.68
N ASN A 2 17.95 -35.23 -18.90
CA ASN A 2 16.82 -35.44 -17.96
C ASN A 2 16.85 -34.51 -16.74
N LEU A 3 15.72 -33.84 -16.50
CA LEU A 3 15.47 -32.96 -15.34
C LEU A 3 15.14 -33.73 -14.04
N LYS A 4 15.71 -34.93 -13.84
CA LYS A 4 15.30 -35.80 -12.72
C LYS A 4 16.25 -35.86 -11.52
N ASP A 5 17.36 -35.15 -11.52
CA ASP A 5 18.37 -35.35 -10.48
C ASP A 5 18.72 -34.11 -9.66
N LYS A 6 17.72 -33.29 -9.28
CA LYS A 6 17.87 -32.38 -8.14
C LYS A 6 16.63 -32.44 -7.25
N MET A 7 16.39 -33.61 -6.69
CA MET A 7 15.57 -33.70 -5.48
C MET A 7 16.40 -33.16 -4.32
N VAL A 8 16.12 -31.91 -3.93
CA VAL A 8 16.55 -31.40 -2.63
C VAL A 8 15.79 -32.23 -1.59
N SER A 9 16.52 -33.05 -0.85
CA SER A 9 15.95 -33.83 0.24
C SER A 9 15.51 -32.90 1.36
N VAL A 10 14.22 -32.69 1.46
CA VAL A 10 13.60 -31.92 2.54
C VAL A 10 13.04 -32.92 3.53
N LYS A 11 13.70 -33.11 4.66
CA LYS A 11 13.21 -33.95 5.75
C LYS A 11 12.33 -33.14 6.69
N THR A 12 11.10 -33.56 6.83
CA THR A 12 10.14 -33.02 7.80
C THR A 12 10.44 -33.55 9.19
N ALA A 13 10.67 -32.67 10.12
CA ALA A 13 10.41 -32.97 11.52
C ALA A 13 9.33 -32.00 11.97
N GLY A 14 8.33 -32.57 12.60
CA GLY A 14 7.15 -31.82 13.00
C GLY A 14 7.42 -30.68 13.92
N LEU A 15 6.36 -29.89 14.07
CA LEU A 15 6.14 -28.87 15.07
C LEU A 15 7.37 -28.03 15.39
N CYS A 16 7.37 -26.77 15.01
CA CYS A 16 8.32 -25.79 15.52
C CYS A 16 8.21 -25.73 17.06
N ALA A 17 8.85 -26.64 17.74
CA ALA A 17 9.29 -26.40 19.08
C ALA A 17 10.50 -25.47 18.93
N LEU A 18 10.30 -24.18 19.09
CA LEU A 18 11.36 -23.25 19.35
C LEU A 18 11.95 -23.65 20.70
N LEU A 19 12.92 -24.53 20.64
CA LEU A 19 13.82 -24.76 21.76
C LEU A 19 14.61 -23.47 21.95
N LEU A 20 14.22 -22.69 22.95
CA LEU A 20 15.06 -21.70 23.59
C LEU A 20 16.28 -22.39 24.21
N ALA A 21 17.20 -22.82 23.38
CA ALA A 21 18.54 -23.15 23.84
C ALA A 21 19.23 -21.81 24.14
N GLY A 22 19.63 -21.67 25.40
CA GLY A 22 20.21 -20.46 25.96
C GLY A 22 21.26 -19.82 25.04
N GLN A 23 21.10 -18.54 24.79
CA GLN A 23 22.10 -17.74 24.09
C GLN A 23 23.35 -17.61 24.95
N PRO A 24 24.51 -17.98 24.46
CA PRO A 24 25.74 -17.51 25.09
C PRO A 24 25.82 -15.99 24.90
N ALA A 25 26.09 -15.29 25.98
CA ALA A 25 26.39 -13.87 25.94
C ALA A 25 27.49 -13.61 24.91
N TRP A 26 27.21 -12.72 23.95
CA TRP A 26 28.18 -12.33 22.94
C TRP A 26 29.28 -11.47 23.60
N SER A 27 30.38 -12.08 23.96
CA SER A 27 31.66 -11.42 24.23
C SER A 27 32.44 -11.46 22.93
N GLY A 28 32.47 -10.36 22.20
CA GLY A 28 33.22 -10.29 20.96
C GLY A 28 34.73 -10.23 21.19
N THR A 29 35.42 -11.29 20.87
CA THR A 29 36.78 -11.32 20.31
C THR A 29 37.09 -12.80 20.00
N GLY A 30 36.89 -13.21 18.75
CA GLY A 30 37.27 -14.52 18.28
C GLY A 30 36.60 -14.82 16.95
N LYS A 31 37.39 -15.06 15.92
CA LYS A 31 36.94 -15.46 14.59
C LYS A 31 36.47 -16.94 14.58
N ASP A 32 35.39 -17.23 15.24
CA ASP A 32 34.70 -18.49 15.05
C ASP A 32 33.38 -18.18 14.36
N GLU A 33 33.37 -18.40 13.07
CA GLU A 33 32.17 -18.35 12.24
C GLU A 33 31.24 -19.49 12.69
N VAL A 34 30.27 -19.18 13.55
CA VAL A 34 29.26 -20.15 13.95
C VAL A 34 28.35 -20.36 12.75
N ILE A 35 28.65 -21.38 11.95
CA ILE A 35 27.78 -21.84 10.86
C ILE A 35 26.48 -22.34 11.49
N ARG A 36 25.41 -21.54 11.42
CA ARG A 36 24.07 -21.95 11.82
C ARG A 36 23.41 -22.66 10.66
N HIS A 37 23.16 -23.95 10.82
CA HIS A 37 22.37 -24.72 9.86
C HIS A 37 20.89 -24.52 10.14
N ASN A 38 20.20 -23.88 9.20
CA ASN A 38 18.74 -23.79 9.20
C ASN A 38 18.20 -24.81 8.19
N SER A 39 17.10 -25.47 8.53
CA SER A 39 16.42 -26.38 7.63
C SER A 39 14.98 -25.90 7.37
N VAL A 40 14.59 -25.90 6.11
CA VAL A 40 13.21 -25.65 5.68
C VAL A 40 12.65 -26.96 5.16
N SER A 41 11.50 -27.34 5.68
CA SER A 41 10.80 -28.56 5.25
C SER A 41 9.57 -28.18 4.40
N VAL A 42 9.52 -28.69 3.18
CA VAL A 42 8.36 -28.53 2.30
C VAL A 42 7.62 -29.86 2.20
N MET A 43 6.32 -29.86 2.49
CA MET A 43 5.46 -31.04 2.36
C MET A 43 4.67 -30.96 1.04
N PRO A 44 5.08 -31.71 0.00
CA PRO A 44 4.43 -31.64 -1.31
C PRO A 44 2.98 -32.16 -1.32
N GLY A 45 2.58 -32.93 -0.33
CA GLY A 45 1.25 -33.51 -0.20
C GLY A 45 0.24 -32.69 0.60
N ALA A 46 0.62 -31.52 1.10
CA ALA A 46 -0.30 -30.64 1.81
C ALA A 46 -1.44 -30.15 0.89
N PRO A 47 -2.66 -29.95 1.42
CA PRO A 47 -3.76 -29.41 0.65
C PRO A 47 -3.37 -28.11 -0.02
N LYS A 48 -3.65 -27.96 -1.32
CA LYS A 48 -3.40 -26.72 -2.05
C LYS A 48 -4.44 -25.70 -1.62
N VAL A 49 -3.99 -24.67 -0.92
CA VAL A 49 -4.82 -23.50 -0.59
C VAL A 49 -4.81 -22.53 -1.76
N LYS A 50 -5.99 -22.15 -2.25
CA LYS A 50 -6.11 -21.09 -3.24
C LYS A 50 -5.99 -19.73 -2.54
N TYR A 51 -5.12 -18.90 -3.03
CA TYR A 51 -4.97 -17.52 -2.55
C TYR A 51 -5.05 -16.53 -3.71
N SER A 52 -5.39 -15.29 -3.40
CA SER A 52 -5.36 -14.21 -4.39
C SER A 52 -3.92 -13.77 -4.64
N LYS A 53 -3.54 -13.62 -5.91
CA LYS A 53 -2.22 -13.07 -6.26
C LYS A 53 -2.07 -11.62 -5.78
N MET A 54 -3.17 -10.92 -5.53
CA MET A 54 -3.17 -9.53 -5.04
C MET A 54 -2.46 -9.36 -3.69
N ILE A 55 -2.25 -10.44 -2.91
CA ILE A 55 -1.44 -10.38 -1.68
C ILE A 55 0.03 -10.00 -1.92
N PHE A 56 0.51 -10.06 -3.16
CA PHE A 56 1.84 -9.60 -3.57
C PHE A 56 1.80 -8.19 -4.15
N GLY A 57 0.72 -7.45 -3.93
CA GLY A 57 0.59 -6.06 -4.31
C GLY A 57 1.62 -5.16 -3.64
N GLN A 58 1.82 -3.99 -4.23
CA GLN A 58 2.76 -3.00 -3.75
C GLN A 58 2.02 -1.69 -3.44
N PHE A 59 2.68 -0.81 -2.72
CA PHE A 59 2.20 0.51 -2.36
C PHE A 59 3.26 1.55 -2.67
N ILE A 60 2.85 2.63 -3.27
CA ILE A 60 3.68 3.82 -3.53
C ILE A 60 2.92 5.06 -3.10
N GLU A 61 3.66 6.03 -2.61
CA GLU A 61 3.13 7.32 -2.15
C GLU A 61 4.00 8.46 -2.65
N HIS A 62 3.40 9.64 -2.84
CA HIS A 62 4.15 10.89 -3.00
C HIS A 62 4.80 11.26 -1.66
N PHE A 63 5.79 10.47 -1.30
CA PHE A 63 6.50 10.56 -0.04
C PHE A 63 7.99 10.32 -0.28
N ASP A 64 8.82 11.25 0.21
CA ASP A 64 10.27 11.19 0.03
C ASP A 64 10.64 10.94 -1.45
N ASN A 65 11.45 9.95 -1.76
CA ASN A 65 11.87 9.62 -3.12
C ASN A 65 11.15 8.41 -3.72
N GLN A 66 9.93 8.09 -3.30
CA GLN A 66 9.24 6.94 -3.86
C GLN A 66 8.75 7.19 -5.29
N VAL A 67 8.16 8.36 -5.53
CA VAL A 67 7.72 8.78 -6.87
C VAL A 67 8.82 9.58 -7.55
N TYR A 68 9.08 10.81 -7.11
CA TYR A 68 10.09 11.67 -7.70
C TYR A 68 11.49 11.25 -7.27
N GLY A 69 12.37 10.99 -8.26
CA GLY A 69 13.70 10.42 -8.02
C GLY A 69 13.71 8.91 -7.76
N GLY A 70 12.54 8.31 -7.59
CA GLY A 70 12.31 6.88 -7.43
C GLY A 70 11.85 6.23 -8.73
N LEU A 71 10.55 5.99 -8.88
CA LEU A 71 10.00 5.38 -10.08
C LEU A 71 9.91 6.35 -11.28
N TYR A 72 9.82 7.65 -11.02
CA TYR A 72 9.78 8.73 -12.00
C TYR A 72 10.94 9.69 -11.77
N ASP A 73 11.90 9.69 -12.69
CA ASP A 73 13.11 10.48 -12.63
C ASP A 73 13.62 10.75 -14.06
N PRO A 74 13.05 11.77 -14.73
CA PRO A 74 13.38 12.08 -16.13
C PRO A 74 14.87 12.37 -16.38
N GLU A 75 15.61 12.80 -15.35
CA GLU A 75 17.05 13.09 -15.45
C GLU A 75 17.93 11.87 -15.20
N SER A 76 17.37 10.76 -14.80
CA SER A 76 18.11 9.54 -14.53
C SER A 76 18.64 8.92 -15.85
N LYS A 77 19.85 8.39 -15.81
CA LYS A 77 20.39 7.55 -16.90
C LYS A 77 19.55 6.27 -17.14
N PHE A 78 18.72 5.90 -16.20
CA PHE A 78 17.81 4.75 -16.30
C PHE A 78 16.41 5.17 -16.77
N ALA A 79 16.15 6.46 -16.98
CA ALA A 79 14.85 6.90 -17.47
C ALA A 79 14.57 6.35 -18.87
N ASP A 80 13.31 6.02 -19.14
CA ASP A 80 12.80 5.82 -20.47
C ASP A 80 12.35 7.16 -21.09
N GLU A 81 11.73 7.11 -22.26
CA GLU A 81 11.23 8.29 -22.99
C GLU A 81 10.11 9.04 -22.25
N ASP A 82 9.49 8.41 -21.25
CA ASP A 82 8.43 8.98 -20.41
C ASP A 82 8.92 9.43 -19.04
N GLY A 83 10.23 9.28 -18.78
CA GLY A 83 10.83 9.62 -17.49
C GLY A 83 10.71 8.53 -16.42
N PHE A 84 10.23 7.35 -16.77
CA PHE A 84 10.12 6.24 -15.80
C PHE A 84 11.42 5.46 -15.69
N ARG A 85 11.78 5.08 -14.48
CA ARG A 85 12.95 4.28 -14.17
C ARG A 85 12.76 2.84 -14.68
N LYS A 86 13.50 2.47 -15.73
CA LYS A 86 13.47 1.13 -16.33
C LYS A 86 13.89 0.03 -15.37
N ASP A 87 14.91 0.29 -14.57
CA ASP A 87 15.39 -0.65 -13.56
C ASP A 87 14.32 -0.96 -12.50
N VAL A 88 13.52 0.03 -12.08
CA VAL A 88 12.39 -0.18 -11.18
C VAL A 88 11.28 -0.97 -11.85
N ILE A 89 10.93 -0.65 -13.10
CA ILE A 89 9.94 -1.40 -13.88
C ILE A 89 10.35 -2.86 -14.03
N GLU A 90 11.61 -3.12 -14.38
CA GLU A 90 12.14 -4.48 -14.55
C GLU A 90 12.09 -5.28 -13.25
N ALA A 91 12.50 -4.69 -12.12
CA ALA A 91 12.43 -5.32 -10.81
C ALA A 91 10.98 -5.70 -10.42
N LEU A 92 10.01 -4.81 -10.65
CA LEU A 92 8.60 -5.08 -10.36
C LEU A 92 7.99 -6.14 -11.29
N ARG A 93 8.44 -6.19 -12.54
CA ARG A 93 8.08 -7.27 -13.49
C ARG A 93 8.66 -8.63 -13.06
N GLU A 94 9.90 -8.66 -12.61
CA GLU A 94 10.57 -9.88 -12.15
C GLU A 94 9.80 -10.51 -10.98
N ILE A 95 9.40 -9.72 -9.98
CA ILE A 95 8.60 -10.19 -8.85
C ILE A 95 7.11 -10.37 -9.19
N LYS A 96 6.71 -10.03 -10.43
CA LYS A 96 5.33 -10.19 -10.94
C LYS A 96 4.31 -9.44 -10.11
N THR A 97 4.61 -8.19 -9.77
CA THR A 97 3.71 -7.30 -9.01
C THR A 97 2.32 -7.27 -9.65
N PRO A 98 1.26 -7.70 -8.97
CA PRO A 98 -0.06 -7.81 -9.58
C PRO A 98 -0.88 -6.52 -9.54
N ILE A 99 -0.65 -5.68 -8.55
CA ILE A 99 -1.39 -4.45 -8.27
C ILE A 99 -0.51 -3.47 -7.50
N VAL A 100 -0.68 -2.18 -7.76
CA VAL A 100 0.02 -1.13 -7.01
C VAL A 100 -0.99 -0.10 -6.53
N ARG A 101 -0.93 0.28 -5.26
CA ARG A 101 -1.74 1.33 -4.66
C ARG A 101 -1.03 2.69 -4.80
N TRP A 102 -1.78 3.73 -5.19
CA TRP A 102 -1.32 5.11 -5.41
C TRP A 102 -2.51 6.08 -5.21
N PRO A 103 -2.36 7.37 -4.90
CA PRO A 103 -1.13 8.18 -4.77
C PRO A 103 -0.53 8.15 -3.37
N GLY A 104 -1.13 7.48 -2.44
CA GLY A 104 -0.65 7.41 -1.07
C GLY A 104 -1.62 6.65 -0.19
N GLY A 105 -1.23 6.57 0.94
CA GLY A 105 -1.06 6.98 2.30
C GLY A 105 -1.64 8.35 2.60
N CYS A 106 -1.00 8.97 3.59
CA CYS A 106 -1.46 10.26 4.10
C CYS A 106 -1.49 11.39 3.03
N PHE A 107 -0.63 11.31 2.02
CA PHE A 107 -0.61 12.27 0.90
C PHE A 107 -1.99 12.45 0.26
N VAL A 108 -2.78 11.38 0.12
CA VAL A 108 -4.06 11.45 -0.58
C VAL A 108 -5.06 12.38 0.10
N SER A 109 -4.94 12.59 1.41
CA SER A 109 -5.92 13.39 2.17
C SER A 109 -5.94 14.87 1.81
N THR A 110 -4.92 15.35 1.09
CA THR A 110 -4.86 16.72 0.57
C THR A 110 -4.59 16.80 -0.94
N TYR A 111 -4.55 15.65 -1.61
CA TYR A 111 -4.30 15.58 -3.05
C TYR A 111 -5.58 15.73 -3.85
N HIS A 112 -5.60 16.72 -4.75
CA HIS A 112 -6.66 16.95 -5.71
C HIS A 112 -6.22 16.47 -7.09
N TRP A 113 -6.81 15.38 -7.58
CA TRP A 113 -6.36 14.68 -8.79
C TRP A 113 -6.33 15.54 -10.06
N LEU A 114 -7.17 16.60 -10.11
CA LEU A 114 -7.19 17.55 -11.22
C LEU A 114 -5.88 18.32 -11.36
N ASP A 115 -5.15 18.55 -10.28
CA ASP A 115 -3.86 19.25 -10.30
C ASP A 115 -2.77 18.43 -11.01
N GLY A 116 -2.94 17.10 -11.03
CA GLY A 116 -2.01 16.13 -11.62
C GLY A 116 -2.38 15.64 -13.02
N VAL A 117 -3.27 16.32 -13.77
CA VAL A 117 -3.66 15.92 -15.14
C VAL A 117 -3.55 17.10 -16.12
N GLY A 118 -3.42 16.77 -17.42
CA GLY A 118 -3.28 17.78 -18.46
C GLY A 118 -1.84 18.23 -18.69
N LYS A 119 -1.66 19.22 -19.57
CA LYS A 119 -0.33 19.71 -20.00
C LYS A 119 0.23 20.79 -19.08
N GLU A 120 -0.65 21.63 -18.55
CA GLU A 120 -0.28 22.73 -17.66
C GLU A 120 -0.57 22.27 -16.23
N ARG A 121 0.47 22.17 -15.43
CA ARG A 121 0.40 21.75 -14.04
C ARG A 121 1.09 22.75 -13.16
N THR A 122 0.43 23.08 -12.05
CA THR A 122 0.98 24.01 -11.08
C THR A 122 1.46 23.24 -9.86
N PRO A 123 2.69 23.47 -9.39
CA PRO A 123 3.15 22.92 -8.12
C PRO A 123 2.23 23.34 -6.98
N VAL A 124 1.97 22.43 -6.07
CA VAL A 124 1.16 22.69 -4.86
C VAL A 124 1.97 22.41 -3.61
N TYR A 125 1.64 23.12 -2.53
CA TYR A 125 2.19 22.81 -1.22
C TYR A 125 1.38 21.66 -0.61
N ASP A 126 1.95 20.48 -0.59
CA ASP A 126 1.38 19.35 0.15
C ASP A 126 1.43 19.61 1.64
N LYS A 127 0.25 19.65 2.26
CA LYS A 127 0.10 19.97 3.68
C LYS A 127 0.41 18.78 4.57
N THR A 128 0.32 17.58 4.02
CA THR A 128 0.58 16.33 4.74
C THR A 128 2.06 16.18 5.05
N TRP A 129 2.87 16.21 4.03
CA TRP A 129 4.32 16.03 4.15
C TRP A 129 5.10 17.36 4.24
N GLN A 130 4.40 18.49 4.09
CA GLN A 130 4.93 19.84 4.18
C GLN A 130 6.06 20.08 3.18
N VAL A 131 5.84 19.65 1.96
CA VAL A 131 6.75 19.81 0.82
C VAL A 131 6.00 20.38 -0.38
N GLU A 132 6.73 20.91 -1.35
CA GLU A 132 6.14 21.26 -2.64
C GLU A 132 6.08 20.01 -3.53
N ASP A 133 4.88 19.67 -4.03
CA ASP A 133 4.68 18.64 -5.05
C ASP A 133 4.61 19.33 -6.42
N PRO A 134 5.47 18.95 -7.38
CA PRO A 134 5.48 19.58 -8.70
C PRO A 134 4.30 19.14 -9.58
N ASN A 135 3.49 18.19 -9.17
CA ASN A 135 2.37 17.59 -9.91
C ASN A 135 2.75 17.01 -11.30
N THR A 136 4.03 16.73 -11.53
CA THR A 136 4.50 16.19 -12.83
C THR A 136 4.27 14.70 -13.00
N PHE A 137 3.86 14.02 -11.94
CA PHE A 137 3.41 12.64 -11.96
C PHE A 137 2.00 12.55 -11.37
N GLY A 138 1.02 12.32 -12.22
CA GLY A 138 -0.39 12.22 -11.85
C GLY A 138 -1.05 10.98 -12.44
N THR A 139 -2.36 11.06 -12.65
CA THR A 139 -3.17 9.92 -13.11
C THR A 139 -2.67 9.32 -14.41
N ASP A 140 -2.35 10.15 -15.41
CA ASP A 140 -1.98 9.69 -16.75
C ASP A 140 -0.63 8.97 -16.73
N GLU A 141 0.34 9.53 -16.00
CA GLU A 141 1.66 8.92 -15.80
C GLU A 141 1.56 7.62 -15.00
N TYR A 142 0.77 7.63 -13.92
CA TYR A 142 0.60 6.44 -13.09
C TYR A 142 -0.02 5.27 -13.86
N ILE A 143 -1.07 5.51 -14.63
CA ILE A 143 -1.70 4.47 -15.45
C ILE A 143 -0.73 3.96 -16.51
N LYS A 144 -0.01 4.86 -17.19
CA LYS A 144 0.99 4.49 -18.17
C LYS A 144 2.11 3.64 -17.57
N TRP A 145 2.57 4.02 -16.38
CA TRP A 145 3.57 3.26 -15.64
C TRP A 145 3.04 1.88 -15.24
N CYS A 146 1.81 1.76 -14.72
CA CYS A 146 1.20 0.47 -14.41
C CYS A 146 1.14 -0.45 -15.64
N ARG A 147 0.81 0.10 -16.82
CA ARG A 147 0.81 -0.67 -18.07
C ARG A 147 2.22 -1.16 -18.45
N LYS A 148 3.23 -0.33 -18.23
CA LYS A 148 4.63 -0.73 -18.45
C LYS A 148 5.07 -1.80 -17.44
N VAL A 149 4.70 -1.74 -16.19
CA VAL A 149 4.96 -2.79 -15.19
C VAL A 149 4.16 -4.06 -15.50
N GLY A 150 2.94 -3.93 -16.00
CA GLY A 150 2.01 -5.04 -16.22
C GLY A 150 1.19 -5.38 -14.98
N CYS A 151 0.89 -4.37 -14.15
CA CYS A 151 0.09 -4.49 -12.93
C CYS A 151 -1.24 -3.73 -13.04
N GLU A 152 -2.19 -4.09 -12.17
CA GLU A 152 -3.44 -3.36 -12.01
C GLU A 152 -3.21 -2.06 -11.23
N PRO A 153 -3.81 -0.94 -11.66
CA PRO A 153 -3.85 0.26 -10.85
C PRO A 153 -4.87 0.13 -9.72
N TYR A 154 -4.50 0.57 -8.54
CA TYR A 154 -5.38 0.72 -7.39
C TYR A 154 -5.27 2.16 -6.89
N ILE A 155 -6.34 2.93 -7.09
CA ILE A 155 -6.36 4.36 -6.77
C ILE A 155 -7.04 4.59 -5.43
N CYS A 156 -6.33 5.28 -4.53
CA CYS A 156 -6.86 5.79 -3.28
C CYS A 156 -7.38 7.21 -3.50
N THR A 157 -8.61 7.52 -3.07
CA THR A 157 -9.26 8.82 -3.28
C THR A 157 -9.24 9.70 -2.04
N ASN A 158 -9.28 11.01 -2.25
CA ASN A 158 -9.17 12.01 -1.18
C ASN A 158 -10.48 12.09 -0.36
N ALA A 159 -10.50 11.48 0.82
CA ALA A 159 -11.58 11.63 1.80
C ALA A 159 -11.25 12.64 2.91
N GLY A 160 -10.13 13.31 2.84
CA GLY A 160 -9.73 14.38 3.75
C GLY A 160 -10.37 15.72 3.36
N THR A 161 -9.75 16.38 2.39
CA THR A 161 -10.20 17.69 1.85
C THR A 161 -11.11 17.56 0.63
N GLY A 162 -11.14 16.38 -0.01
CA GLY A 162 -11.98 16.10 -1.17
C GLY A 162 -13.43 15.78 -0.82
N THR A 163 -14.24 15.58 -1.85
CA THR A 163 -15.67 15.31 -1.74
C THR A 163 -16.05 13.98 -2.42
N PRO A 164 -17.21 13.39 -2.08
CA PRO A 164 -17.74 12.25 -2.81
C PRO A 164 -17.91 12.50 -4.33
N GLU A 165 -18.24 13.73 -4.72
CA GLU A 165 -18.32 14.14 -6.12
C GLU A 165 -16.95 14.10 -6.79
N GLU A 166 -15.92 14.70 -6.18
CA GLU A 166 -14.55 14.68 -6.71
C GLU A 166 -14.02 13.25 -6.90
N MET A 167 -14.34 12.33 -5.98
CA MET A 167 -13.97 10.93 -6.12
C MET A 167 -14.65 10.27 -7.33
N SER A 168 -15.92 10.52 -7.52
CA SER A 168 -16.68 10.00 -8.69
C SER A 168 -16.24 10.63 -10.00
N ASP A 169 -15.86 11.90 -9.99
CA ASP A 169 -15.30 12.63 -11.13
C ASP A 169 -13.96 12.01 -11.58
N TRP A 170 -13.15 11.56 -10.64
CA TRP A 170 -11.92 10.84 -10.95
C TRP A 170 -12.20 9.47 -11.60
N VAL A 171 -13.22 8.76 -11.13
CA VAL A 171 -13.68 7.53 -11.79
C VAL A 171 -14.17 7.83 -13.21
N GLU A 172 -14.91 8.94 -13.40
CA GLU A 172 -15.36 9.40 -14.73
C GLU A 172 -14.17 9.66 -15.66
N TYR A 173 -13.15 10.39 -15.17
CA TYR A 173 -11.93 10.64 -15.92
C TYR A 173 -11.27 9.35 -16.38
N CYS A 174 -11.17 8.38 -15.52
CA CYS A 174 -10.48 7.11 -15.84
C CYS A 174 -11.33 6.18 -16.74
N ASN A 175 -12.64 6.15 -16.58
CA ASN A 175 -13.42 5.01 -17.07
C ASN A 175 -14.49 5.35 -18.13
N LEU A 176 -14.83 6.63 -18.34
CA LEU A 176 -15.83 6.98 -19.34
C LEU A 176 -15.22 7.62 -20.60
N THR A 177 -15.93 7.45 -21.73
CA THR A 177 -15.64 8.16 -22.99
C THR A 177 -16.49 9.40 -23.15
N ILE A 178 -17.51 9.56 -22.31
CA ILE A 178 -18.48 10.65 -22.31
C ILE A 178 -18.35 11.46 -21.01
N GLY A 179 -19.19 12.43 -20.82
CA GLY A 179 -19.17 13.30 -19.65
C GLY A 179 -18.08 14.37 -19.75
N LYS A 180 -17.94 15.15 -18.71
CA LYS A 180 -16.96 16.25 -18.63
C LYS A 180 -15.54 15.70 -18.57
N TYR A 181 -15.32 14.75 -17.68
CA TYR A 181 -13.97 14.28 -17.34
C TYR A 181 -13.49 13.18 -18.29
N GLY A 182 -14.38 12.35 -18.84
CA GLY A 182 -14.00 11.43 -19.91
C GLY A 182 -13.53 12.15 -21.17
N ARG A 183 -14.20 13.28 -21.53
CA ARG A 183 -13.75 14.15 -22.62
C ARG A 183 -12.46 14.92 -22.28
N MET A 184 -12.28 15.32 -21.02
CA MET A 184 -11.04 15.94 -20.56
C MET A 184 -9.85 15.00 -20.74
N ARG A 185 -9.97 13.75 -20.33
CA ARG A 185 -8.92 12.72 -20.57
C ARG A 185 -8.59 12.63 -22.06
N ALA A 186 -9.60 12.54 -22.91
CA ALA A 186 -9.40 12.48 -24.37
C ALA A 186 -8.68 13.73 -24.90
N ALA A 187 -9.03 14.92 -24.42
CA ALA A 187 -8.39 16.19 -24.78
C ALA A 187 -6.93 16.26 -24.26
N ASN A 188 -6.62 15.59 -23.14
CA ASN A 188 -5.26 15.45 -22.61
C ASN A 188 -4.40 14.48 -23.44
N GLY A 189 -4.96 13.85 -24.47
CA GLY A 189 -4.22 12.94 -25.35
C GLY A 189 -4.46 11.45 -25.09
N HIS A 190 -5.42 11.13 -24.25
CA HIS A 190 -5.78 9.78 -23.84
C HIS A 190 -7.24 9.44 -24.20
N PRO A 191 -7.56 9.20 -25.50
CA PRO A 191 -8.95 9.00 -25.94
C PRO A 191 -9.60 7.76 -25.36
N GLU A 192 -8.84 6.70 -25.14
CA GLU A 192 -9.36 5.44 -24.63
C GLU A 192 -9.46 5.44 -23.10
N PRO A 193 -10.55 4.87 -22.52
CA PRO A 193 -10.68 4.72 -21.08
C PRO A 193 -9.54 3.90 -20.47
N TYR A 194 -9.11 4.27 -19.29
CA TYR A 194 -8.11 3.52 -18.54
C TYR A 194 -8.66 2.24 -17.92
N ASN A 195 -9.97 2.15 -17.71
CA ASN A 195 -10.68 1.00 -17.15
C ASN A 195 -10.09 0.61 -15.76
N VAL A 196 -9.92 1.59 -14.89
CA VAL A 196 -9.45 1.36 -13.53
C VAL A 196 -10.54 0.64 -12.74
N THR A 197 -10.19 -0.51 -12.19
CA THR A 197 -11.13 -1.37 -11.45
C THR A 197 -11.11 -1.09 -9.94
N TYR A 198 -9.94 -0.84 -9.33
CA TYR A 198 -9.77 -0.81 -7.89
C TYR A 198 -9.65 0.62 -7.35
N TRP A 199 -10.54 0.95 -6.38
CA TRP A 199 -10.68 2.29 -5.85
C TRP A 199 -10.89 2.27 -4.33
N SER A 200 -10.09 3.01 -3.57
CA SER A 200 -10.31 3.19 -2.15
C SER A 200 -10.90 4.54 -1.82
N VAL A 201 -11.85 4.56 -0.89
CA VAL A 201 -12.32 5.77 -0.24
C VAL A 201 -11.43 6.03 0.97
N GLY A 202 -10.63 7.07 0.87
CA GLY A 202 -9.79 7.56 1.96
C GLY A 202 -8.59 6.69 2.32
N ASN A 203 -7.82 7.24 3.24
CA ASN A 203 -6.65 6.65 3.86
C ASN A 203 -6.66 6.96 5.35
N GLU A 204 -6.57 5.96 6.21
CA GLU A 204 -6.39 6.08 7.65
C GLU A 204 -7.29 7.13 8.35
N ASN A 205 -8.46 7.41 7.81
CA ASN A 205 -9.36 8.45 8.35
C ASN A 205 -9.80 8.23 9.80
N TRP A 206 -9.44 7.08 10.36
CA TRP A 206 -9.55 6.73 11.77
C TRP A 206 -8.45 7.32 12.65
N GLY A 207 -7.32 7.70 12.05
CA GLY A 207 -6.11 8.11 12.77
C GLY A 207 -6.09 9.61 13.07
N ALA A 208 -5.85 9.99 14.31
CA ALA A 208 -5.73 11.40 14.71
C ALA A 208 -4.54 12.13 14.06
N HIS A 209 -3.61 11.40 13.48
CA HIS A 209 -2.45 11.94 12.72
C HIS A 209 -2.83 12.36 11.30
N GLU A 210 -3.95 11.84 10.77
CA GLU A 210 -4.37 12.06 9.39
C GLU A 210 -5.04 13.42 9.21
N LEU A 211 -4.70 14.14 8.12
CA LEU A 211 -5.37 15.38 7.72
C LEU A 211 -6.77 15.08 7.19
N GLY A 212 -7.58 14.50 7.59
CA GLY A 212 -8.90 14.06 7.13
C GLY A 212 -9.45 13.04 8.10
N ALA A 213 -8.89 13.02 9.31
CA ALA A 213 -9.43 12.22 10.40
C ALA A 213 -10.91 12.50 10.60
N ARG A 214 -11.69 11.46 10.78
CA ARG A 214 -13.13 11.50 10.95
C ARG A 214 -13.52 10.85 12.27
N THR A 215 -14.66 11.24 12.76
CA THR A 215 -15.33 10.46 13.79
C THR A 215 -16.00 9.22 13.16
N VAL A 216 -16.30 8.24 13.99
CA VAL A 216 -17.04 7.04 13.58
C VAL A 216 -18.39 7.40 12.91
N GLN A 217 -19.05 8.45 13.43
CA GLN A 217 -20.34 8.93 12.96
C GLN A 217 -20.27 9.62 11.59
N GLU A 218 -19.15 10.22 11.29
CA GLU A 218 -18.91 10.91 10.00
C GLU A 218 -18.45 9.94 8.90
N TRP A 219 -17.68 8.92 9.29
CA TRP A 219 -17.00 8.05 8.33
C TRP A 219 -17.94 7.19 7.49
N GLY A 220 -18.85 6.47 8.14
CA GLY A 220 -19.80 5.61 7.44
C GLY A 220 -20.64 6.34 6.37
N PRO A 221 -21.30 7.48 6.71
CA PRO A 221 -22.02 8.28 5.72
C PRO A 221 -21.16 8.79 4.57
N MET A 222 -19.93 9.25 4.85
CA MET A 222 -18.99 9.70 3.82
C MET A 222 -18.67 8.57 2.84
N VAL A 223 -18.33 7.39 3.33
CA VAL A 223 -18.01 6.22 2.51
C VAL A 223 -19.24 5.78 1.69
N ARG A 224 -20.42 5.74 2.32
CA ARG A 224 -21.66 5.36 1.63
C ARG A 224 -21.94 6.25 0.42
N GLU A 225 -21.90 7.57 0.60
CA GLU A 225 -22.20 8.50 -0.49
C GLU A 225 -21.11 8.47 -1.57
N SER A 226 -19.83 8.40 -1.19
CA SER A 226 -18.73 8.22 -2.12
C SER A 226 -18.90 6.95 -2.97
N ALA A 227 -19.16 5.83 -2.32
CA ALA A 227 -19.33 4.55 -3.00
C ALA A 227 -20.54 4.55 -3.95
N LYS A 228 -21.66 5.17 -3.57
CA LYS A 228 -22.84 5.31 -4.44
C LYS A 228 -22.53 6.13 -5.68
N LEU A 229 -21.87 7.28 -5.54
CA LEU A 229 -21.50 8.13 -6.67
C LEU A 229 -20.50 7.43 -7.59
N MET A 230 -19.44 6.84 -7.05
CA MET A 230 -18.45 6.12 -7.84
C MET A 230 -19.08 4.94 -8.63
N ARG A 231 -19.99 4.18 -8.01
CA ARG A 231 -20.73 3.10 -8.69
C ARG A 231 -21.74 3.60 -9.72
N SER A 232 -22.23 4.83 -9.60
CA SER A 232 -23.10 5.42 -10.63
C SER A 232 -22.33 5.71 -11.91
N VAL A 233 -21.02 5.93 -11.81
CA VAL A 233 -20.13 6.12 -12.96
C VAL A 233 -19.76 4.78 -13.59
N THR A 234 -19.34 3.79 -12.78
CA THR A 234 -19.03 2.45 -13.27
C THR A 234 -19.44 1.38 -12.28
N LYS A 235 -20.24 0.41 -12.75
CA LYS A 235 -20.74 -0.68 -11.90
C LYS A 235 -19.67 -1.71 -11.52
N ASP A 236 -18.63 -1.80 -12.33
CA ASP A 236 -17.56 -2.80 -12.18
C ASP A 236 -16.45 -2.36 -11.21
N ALA A 237 -16.53 -1.11 -10.70
CA ALA A 237 -15.59 -0.63 -9.69
C ALA A 237 -15.59 -1.56 -8.47
N LYS A 238 -14.39 -1.93 -8.03
CA LYS A 238 -14.15 -2.63 -6.77
C LYS A 238 -13.79 -1.59 -5.72
N LEU A 239 -14.70 -1.41 -4.77
CA LEU A 239 -14.63 -0.32 -3.81
C LEU A 239 -14.10 -0.80 -2.46
N PHE A 240 -13.15 -0.06 -1.96
CA PHE A 240 -12.51 -0.21 -0.67
C PHE A 240 -12.86 0.98 0.21
N ALA A 241 -12.75 0.80 1.51
CA ALA A 241 -12.79 1.91 2.47
C ALA A 241 -11.78 1.70 3.59
N ALA A 242 -11.16 2.78 4.04
CA ALA A 242 -10.26 2.74 5.17
C ALA A 242 -10.98 2.25 6.43
N ALA A 243 -10.42 1.22 7.05
CA ALA A 243 -10.94 0.53 8.21
C ALA A 243 -9.81 0.16 9.18
N THR A 244 -10.14 -0.50 10.25
CA THR A 244 -9.17 -1.03 11.21
C THR A 244 -9.61 -2.41 11.71
N SER A 245 -8.73 -3.11 12.41
CA SER A 245 -9.08 -4.31 13.18
C SER A 245 -9.82 -4.00 14.49
N ASP A 246 -10.16 -2.73 14.77
CA ASP A 246 -11.00 -2.33 15.90
C ASP A 246 -12.48 -2.38 15.50
N LYS A 247 -13.22 -3.19 16.25
CA LYS A 247 -14.67 -3.33 16.08
C LYS A 247 -15.43 -2.02 16.27
N ASN A 248 -15.00 -1.16 17.17
CA ASN A 248 -15.69 0.11 17.45
C ASN A 248 -15.64 1.07 16.26
N TRP A 249 -14.63 0.97 15.42
CA TRP A 249 -14.53 1.72 14.17
C TRP A 249 -15.21 1.01 13.00
N THR A 250 -14.87 -0.25 12.79
CA THR A 250 -15.23 -0.97 11.56
C THR A 250 -16.68 -1.44 11.55
N MET A 251 -17.26 -1.80 12.69
CA MET A 251 -18.67 -2.23 12.73
C MET A 251 -19.65 -1.12 12.32
N PRO A 252 -19.54 0.13 12.81
CA PRO A 252 -20.38 1.23 12.33
C PRO A 252 -20.20 1.53 10.83
N LEU A 253 -18.97 1.51 10.33
CA LEU A 253 -18.71 1.64 8.90
C LEU A 253 -19.46 0.57 8.09
N LEU A 254 -19.36 -0.70 8.49
CA LEU A 254 -20.02 -1.80 7.78
C LEU A 254 -21.55 -1.72 7.82
N ARG A 255 -22.14 -1.25 8.94
CA ARG A 255 -23.57 -1.03 9.06
C ARG A 255 -24.08 0.03 8.08
N GLU A 256 -23.28 1.06 7.85
CA GLU A 256 -23.65 2.22 7.04
C GLU A 256 -23.31 2.00 5.55
N ALA A 257 -22.13 1.52 5.25
CA ALA A 257 -21.58 1.46 3.90
C ALA A 257 -21.32 0.04 3.37
N GLY A 258 -21.37 -1.00 4.21
CA GLY A 258 -21.03 -2.37 3.85
C GLY A 258 -21.70 -2.88 2.54
N PRO A 259 -23.01 -2.62 2.28
CA PRO A 259 -23.65 -3.05 1.03
C PRO A 259 -23.02 -2.49 -0.25
N TYR A 260 -22.22 -1.44 -0.14
CA TYR A 260 -21.59 -0.76 -1.28
C TYR A 260 -20.11 -1.12 -1.45
N LEU A 261 -19.52 -1.89 -0.53
CA LEU A 261 -18.09 -2.21 -0.51
C LEU A 261 -17.80 -3.63 -1.01
N ASP A 262 -16.68 -3.80 -1.69
CA ASP A 262 -16.10 -5.11 -2.01
C ASP A 262 -14.97 -5.48 -1.04
N TYR A 263 -14.30 -4.46 -0.46
CA TYR A 263 -13.17 -4.62 0.44
C TYR A 263 -13.23 -3.60 1.58
N ILE A 264 -12.59 -3.96 2.68
CA ILE A 264 -12.13 -3.00 3.69
C ILE A 264 -10.61 -3.03 3.73
N ALA A 265 -10.01 -1.84 3.80
CA ALA A 265 -8.57 -1.64 3.85
C ALA A 265 -8.12 -1.46 5.30
N ILE A 266 -7.26 -2.35 5.78
CA ILE A 266 -6.68 -2.26 7.12
C ILE A 266 -5.18 -2.13 7.04
N HIS A 267 -4.60 -1.44 8.01
CA HIS A 267 -3.17 -1.19 8.10
C HIS A 267 -2.59 -1.74 9.40
N GLY A 268 -1.31 -2.09 9.39
CA GLY A 268 -0.61 -2.52 10.59
C GLY A 268 0.90 -2.42 10.47
N TYR A 269 1.47 -1.63 11.35
CA TYR A 269 2.91 -1.50 11.51
C TYR A 269 3.32 -1.96 12.89
N TRP A 270 4.43 -2.69 13.02
CA TRP A 270 4.79 -3.31 14.28
C TRP A 270 6.11 -2.87 14.89
N ASP A 271 6.59 -1.71 14.49
CA ASP A 271 7.68 -1.07 15.21
C ASP A 271 7.30 0.35 15.65
N PRO A 272 7.75 0.78 16.85
CA PRO A 272 7.50 2.14 17.28
C PRO A 272 8.16 3.15 16.36
N LEU A 273 7.39 4.04 15.78
CA LEU A 273 7.85 5.16 14.94
C LEU A 273 8.91 6.05 15.59
N PHE A 274 9.07 5.95 16.90
CA PHE A 274 9.93 6.82 17.69
C PHE A 274 11.36 6.32 17.87
N HIS A 275 11.71 5.18 17.31
CA HIS A 275 13.06 4.60 17.40
C HIS A 275 13.92 4.87 16.17
N VAL A 276 13.86 6.08 15.72
CA VAL A 276 14.44 6.53 14.47
C VAL A 276 15.92 6.24 14.30
N ASN A 277 16.72 6.40 15.32
CA ASN A 277 18.15 6.12 15.29
C ASN A 277 18.54 4.98 16.24
N ASN A 278 17.57 4.24 16.72
CA ASN A 278 17.79 3.14 17.66
C ASN A 278 16.80 2.03 17.33
N PRO A 279 17.08 1.21 16.30
CA PRO A 279 16.21 0.13 15.90
C PRO A 279 15.90 -0.80 17.06
N ALA A 280 14.67 -1.28 17.13
CA ALA A 280 14.29 -2.27 18.11
C ALA A 280 15.18 -3.51 17.96
N PRO A 281 15.52 -4.21 19.04
CA PRO A 281 16.27 -5.45 18.94
C PRO A 281 15.58 -6.42 18.00
N PHE A 282 16.33 -7.07 17.12
CA PHE A 282 15.83 -8.01 16.11
C PHE A 282 14.78 -8.99 16.66
N LEU A 283 15.06 -9.59 17.82
CA LEU A 283 14.13 -10.53 18.45
C LEU A 283 12.78 -9.88 18.76
N LYS A 284 12.76 -8.62 19.22
CA LYS A 284 11.53 -7.88 19.50
C LYS A 284 10.72 -7.63 18.23
N CYS A 285 11.38 -7.32 17.11
CA CYS A 285 10.74 -7.17 15.82
C CYS A 285 10.14 -8.50 15.35
N MET A 286 10.91 -9.58 15.43
CA MET A 286 10.46 -10.92 15.05
C MET A 286 9.26 -11.42 15.88
N MET A 287 9.23 -11.12 17.17
CA MET A 287 8.10 -11.50 18.04
C MET A 287 6.79 -10.77 17.69
N LYS A 288 6.86 -9.68 16.94
CA LYS A 288 5.67 -8.91 16.52
C LYS A 288 5.14 -9.31 15.15
N THR A 289 5.80 -10.24 14.45
CA THR A 289 5.36 -10.68 13.12
C THR A 289 4.01 -11.39 13.11
N ASP A 290 3.49 -11.78 14.27
CA ASP A 290 2.13 -12.35 14.41
C ASP A 290 1.03 -11.27 14.37
N ALA A 291 1.39 -9.99 14.53
CA ALA A 291 0.41 -8.90 14.59
C ALA A 291 -0.47 -8.80 13.34
N PRO A 292 0.05 -8.91 12.10
CA PRO A 292 -0.78 -8.90 10.89
C PRO A 292 -1.82 -10.03 10.87
N GLU A 293 -1.43 -11.24 11.27
CA GLU A 293 -2.37 -12.35 11.33
C GLU A 293 -3.48 -12.08 12.35
N GLN A 294 -3.12 -11.57 13.53
CA GLN A 294 -4.10 -11.24 14.57
C GLN A 294 -5.06 -10.13 14.11
N ASP A 295 -4.58 -9.12 13.38
CA ASP A 295 -5.43 -8.07 12.78
C ASP A 295 -6.40 -8.66 11.76
N ILE A 296 -5.93 -9.52 10.89
CA ILE A 296 -6.77 -10.20 9.90
C ILE A 296 -7.83 -11.07 10.59
N GLN A 297 -7.46 -11.86 11.60
CA GLN A 297 -8.40 -12.72 12.33
C GLN A 297 -9.48 -11.91 13.06
N ARG A 298 -9.10 -10.80 13.72
CA ARG A 298 -10.08 -9.89 14.34
C ARG A 298 -11.03 -9.31 13.29
N THR A 299 -10.49 -8.89 12.16
CA THR A 299 -11.27 -8.29 11.07
C THR A 299 -12.23 -9.31 10.44
N ILE A 300 -11.82 -10.56 10.27
CA ILE A 300 -12.73 -11.65 9.84
C ILE A 300 -13.91 -11.77 10.81
N GLY A 301 -13.65 -11.80 12.12
CA GLY A 301 -14.71 -11.87 13.14
C GLY A 301 -15.68 -10.68 13.07
N ILE A 302 -15.18 -9.47 12.79
CA ILE A 302 -16.03 -8.28 12.60
C ILE A 302 -16.90 -8.40 11.35
N LEU A 303 -16.33 -8.87 10.23
CA LEU A 303 -17.06 -9.10 8.99
C LEU A 303 -18.15 -10.17 9.15
N ASP A 304 -17.85 -11.28 9.84
CA ASP A 304 -18.81 -12.33 10.12
C ASP A 304 -19.97 -11.83 10.97
N GLU A 305 -19.70 -11.08 12.04
CA GLU A 305 -20.71 -10.47 12.92
C GLU A 305 -21.57 -9.45 12.19
N ALA A 306 -20.97 -8.69 11.28
CA ALA A 306 -21.70 -7.70 10.46
C ALA A 306 -22.52 -8.34 9.30
N GLY A 307 -22.41 -9.66 9.09
CA GLY A 307 -23.11 -10.38 8.02
C GLY A 307 -22.43 -10.30 6.64
N PHE A 308 -21.17 -9.83 6.59
CA PHE A 308 -20.36 -9.68 5.38
C PHE A 308 -19.22 -10.72 5.29
N GLY A 309 -19.21 -11.71 6.13
CA GLY A 309 -18.26 -12.81 6.11
C GLY A 309 -18.39 -13.73 4.89
N GLY A 310 -17.59 -14.81 4.87
CA GLY A 310 -17.58 -15.76 3.76
C GLY A 310 -17.10 -15.16 2.42
N GLY A 311 -16.36 -14.07 2.46
CA GLY A 311 -15.80 -13.41 1.28
C GLY A 311 -16.75 -12.45 0.57
N LYS A 312 -17.89 -12.09 1.18
CA LYS A 312 -18.78 -11.03 0.66
C LYS A 312 -18.06 -9.69 0.61
N ILE A 313 -17.39 -9.33 1.70
CA ILE A 313 -16.40 -8.25 1.74
C ILE A 313 -15.05 -8.90 2.05
N LYS A 314 -14.02 -8.50 1.34
CA LYS A 314 -12.66 -9.01 1.50
C LYS A 314 -11.83 -8.01 2.29
N ILE A 315 -10.72 -8.49 2.83
CA ILE A 315 -9.74 -7.66 3.54
C ILE A 315 -8.60 -7.34 2.57
N ALA A 316 -8.30 -6.06 2.44
CA ALA A 316 -7.06 -5.57 1.91
C ALA A 316 -6.18 -5.14 3.09
N TYR A 317 -5.03 -5.76 3.24
CA TYR A 317 -4.01 -5.35 4.20
C TYR A 317 -2.98 -4.57 3.39
N ASP A 318 -3.31 -3.33 3.07
CA ASP A 318 -2.68 -2.58 1.99
C ASP A 318 -1.62 -1.57 2.44
N GLU A 319 -1.41 -1.49 3.77
CA GLU A 319 -0.21 -0.92 4.36
C GLU A 319 0.25 -1.75 5.55
N TRP A 320 1.44 -2.30 5.46
CA TRP A 320 2.03 -3.05 6.55
C TRP A 320 3.52 -3.17 6.38
N ASN A 321 4.26 -3.13 7.44
CA ASN A 321 5.66 -3.58 7.51
C ASN A 321 6.23 -3.41 8.91
N LEU A 322 7.44 -3.91 9.10
CA LEU A 322 8.34 -3.43 10.12
C LEU A 322 8.66 -1.96 9.81
N ARG A 323 8.42 -1.08 10.75
CA ARG A 323 8.59 0.36 10.56
C ARG A 323 9.71 0.88 11.43
N ASN A 324 10.80 1.25 10.81
CA ASN A 324 11.94 1.86 11.46
C ASN A 324 12.49 2.99 10.57
N TRP A 325 11.72 4.07 10.45
CA TRP A 325 12.02 5.18 9.57
C TRP A 325 11.83 6.53 10.23
N HIS A 326 12.50 7.55 9.69
CA HIS A 326 12.27 8.93 10.06
C HIS A 326 10.89 9.39 9.62
N HIS A 327 10.09 9.82 10.56
CA HIS A 327 8.89 10.57 10.22
C HIS A 327 9.29 12.02 9.88
N PRO A 328 8.83 12.59 8.73
CA PRO A 328 9.17 13.96 8.34
C PRO A 328 8.86 15.02 9.41
N TRP A 329 7.91 14.76 10.30
CA TRP A 329 7.47 15.71 11.33
C TRP A 329 8.47 15.93 12.47
N HIS A 330 9.51 15.14 12.59
CA HIS A 330 10.48 15.29 13.68
C HIS A 330 11.58 16.32 13.41
N GLY A 331 11.38 17.23 12.48
CA GLY A 331 12.20 18.42 12.31
C GLY A 331 13.60 18.21 11.76
N ASP A 332 14.06 16.97 11.67
CA ASP A 332 15.42 16.65 11.22
C ASP A 332 15.55 16.68 9.69
N LEU A 333 14.48 16.54 8.97
CA LEU A 333 14.45 16.72 7.51
C LEU A 333 14.85 18.12 7.05
N ARG A 334 14.60 19.14 7.86
CA ARG A 334 15.02 20.51 7.57
C ARG A 334 16.53 20.75 7.75
N ARG A 335 17.25 19.83 8.38
CA ARG A 335 18.68 19.94 8.72
C ARG A 335 19.60 19.05 7.88
N GLY A 336 19.08 18.42 6.86
CA GLY A 336 19.82 17.47 6.05
C GLY A 336 19.61 16.06 6.55
N PHE A 337 19.14 15.26 5.65
CA PHE A 337 18.92 13.83 5.79
C PHE A 337 20.25 13.16 6.14
N ASP A 338 20.33 12.48 7.26
CA ASP A 338 21.41 11.54 7.48
C ASP A 338 21.13 10.26 6.67
N LEU A 339 21.49 10.31 5.39
CA LEU A 339 21.36 9.18 4.47
C LEU A 339 22.12 7.94 4.95
N GLU A 340 23.14 8.12 5.80
CA GLU A 340 23.92 7.00 6.32
C GLU A 340 23.18 6.32 7.49
N ALA A 341 22.55 7.09 8.35
CA ALA A 341 21.68 6.55 9.41
C ALA A 341 20.49 5.81 8.79
N ARG A 342 19.90 6.36 7.73
CA ARG A 342 18.81 5.73 6.97
C ARG A 342 19.27 4.41 6.35
N ARG A 343 20.38 4.38 5.62
CA ARG A 343 20.91 3.13 5.02
C ARG A 343 21.16 2.04 6.05
N LYS A 344 21.62 2.40 7.24
CA LYS A 344 21.80 1.44 8.35
C LYS A 344 20.45 0.89 8.85
N ASN A 345 19.41 1.72 8.86
CA ASN A 345 18.08 1.30 9.27
C ASN A 345 17.41 0.44 8.19
N ASP A 346 17.51 0.82 6.93
CA ASP A 346 16.97 0.08 5.78
C ASP A 346 17.64 -1.30 5.62
N MET A 347 18.90 -1.44 6.02
CA MET A 347 19.58 -2.74 6.01
C MET A 347 19.24 -3.64 7.22
N ALA A 348 18.53 -3.10 8.22
CA ALA A 348 18.09 -3.85 9.39
C ALA A 348 16.62 -4.32 9.26
N SER A 349 15.89 -3.80 8.29
CA SER A 349 14.56 -4.23 7.87
C SER A 349 14.66 -5.11 6.61
#